data_f1b6d85122fbad80a364cb214471c3b6
#
_entry.id   f1b6d85122fbad80a364cb214471c3b6
#
_cell.length_a   1.000
_cell.length_b   1.000
_cell.length_c   1.000
_cell.angle_alpha   90.00
_cell.angle_beta   90.00
_cell.angle_gamma   90.00
#
_symmetry.space_group_name_H-M   'P 1'
#
loop_
_entity.id
_entity.type
_entity.pdbx_description
1 polymer ?
#
loop_
_entity_poly.entity_id
_entity_poly.type
_entity_poly.pdbx_seq_one_letter_code
_entity_poly.pdbx_strand_id
1 'polypeptide(L)'
;ICLRLEMRFLTIQNLINLNSYTRGVFMIEYISKLLAKSLYTDKNTEESSYEEIAILQYGIECIINTFIPLIIIFIYAYFSHRLPDMFIWLFSFLLLRNFIGGYHASSHIRCIILSSIVGILSIILMTHISSEQFIFKIILILVLFVGFLSIGPILQNESHNYMEKKIRQKAICLFISFIAGILLLYLLKIHYWVSLYIGTVSAYVLYIIEYFIRKYKASES
;
A
#
# COMPACT_ATOMS: atom_id res chain seq x y z
N ILE A 1 2.77 -9.90 0.19
CA ILE A 1 2.94 -8.51 0.67
C ILE A 1 4.25 -8.35 1.47
N CYS A 2 4.83 -9.42 2.06
CA CYS A 2 6.02 -9.37 2.91
C CYS A 2 7.07 -10.40 2.49
N LEU A 3 7.77 -10.17 1.40
CA LEU A 3 8.92 -11.01 0.99
C LEU A 3 10.11 -10.12 0.63
N ARG A 4 10.73 -9.55 1.66
CA ARG A 4 12.04 -8.90 1.59
C ARG A 4 12.98 -9.46 2.66
N LEU A 5 13.17 -10.77 2.69
CA LEU A 5 14.03 -11.38 3.70
C LEU A 5 15.53 -11.38 3.35
N GLU A 6 15.94 -11.32 2.09
CA GLU A 6 17.34 -11.53 1.73
C GLU A 6 18.21 -10.28 1.59
N MET A 7 17.67 -9.08 1.45
CA MET A 7 18.49 -7.87 1.22
C MET A 7 18.76 -7.00 2.45
N ARG A 8 18.25 -7.33 3.63
CA ARG A 8 18.50 -6.54 4.85
C ARG A 8 19.60 -7.03 5.76
N PHE A 9 20.09 -8.24 5.58
CA PHE A 9 21.22 -8.76 6.40
C PHE A 9 22.53 -8.00 6.19
N LEU A 10 22.75 -7.40 5.00
CA LEU A 10 23.97 -6.65 4.69
C LEU A 10 23.92 -5.16 5.05
N THR A 11 22.73 -4.61 5.33
CA THR A 11 22.57 -3.17 5.62
C THR A 11 22.51 -2.84 7.14
N ILE A 12 22.34 -3.83 7.99
CA ILE A 12 22.24 -3.63 9.46
C ILE A 12 23.59 -3.20 10.07
N GLN A 13 24.71 -3.58 9.48
CA GLN A 13 26.02 -3.23 10.00
C GLN A 13 26.48 -1.79 9.67
N ASN A 14 25.87 -1.12 8.68
CA ASN A 14 26.27 0.24 8.30
C ASN A 14 25.40 1.36 8.87
N LEU A 15 24.39 1.07 9.70
CA LEU A 15 23.41 2.03 10.22
C LEU A 15 23.68 2.50 11.66
N ILE A 16 24.84 2.21 12.22
CA ILE A 16 25.19 2.65 13.60
C ILE A 16 25.54 4.15 13.69
N ASN A 17 25.65 4.88 12.59
CA ASN A 17 26.23 6.23 12.55
C ASN A 17 25.33 7.37 12.04
N LEU A 18 24.01 7.36 12.24
CA LEU A 18 23.18 8.52 11.93
C LEU A 18 22.28 8.92 13.10
N ASN A 19 22.84 9.83 13.90
CA ASN A 19 22.23 10.47 15.06
C ASN A 19 20.99 11.31 14.70
N SER A 20 19.97 11.22 15.55
CA SER A 20 18.76 12.07 15.74
C SER A 20 17.50 11.83 14.92
N TYR A 21 17.53 11.17 13.78
CA TYR A 21 16.30 10.83 13.03
C TYR A 21 15.63 9.52 13.50
N THR A 22 16.20 8.88 14.50
CA THR A 22 16.03 7.47 14.83
C THR A 22 15.04 7.14 15.94
N ARG A 23 14.59 8.10 16.77
CA ARG A 23 13.79 7.75 17.97
C ARG A 23 12.47 7.02 17.68
N GLY A 24 11.74 7.40 16.65
CA GLY A 24 10.47 6.72 16.33
C GLY A 24 10.65 5.39 15.61
N VAL A 25 11.70 5.25 14.79
CA VAL A 25 12.07 3.98 14.15
C VAL A 25 12.49 2.99 15.22
N PHE A 26 13.34 3.40 16.16
CA PHE A 26 13.75 2.59 17.31
C PHE A 26 12.58 2.13 18.18
N MET A 27 11.55 2.93 18.35
CA MET A 27 10.41 2.58 19.18
C MET A 27 9.58 1.43 18.56
N ILE A 28 9.33 1.48 17.24
CA ILE A 28 8.60 0.41 16.53
C ILE A 28 9.43 -0.88 16.51
N GLU A 29 10.71 -0.78 16.17
CA GLU A 29 11.63 -1.92 16.17
C GLU A 29 11.83 -2.52 17.58
N TYR A 30 11.88 -1.68 18.62
CA TYR A 30 11.98 -2.13 19.99
C TYR A 30 10.72 -2.87 20.46
N ILE A 31 9.53 -2.30 20.19
CA ILE A 31 8.25 -2.91 20.55
C ILE A 31 8.04 -4.21 19.77
N SER A 32 8.32 -4.23 18.48
CA SER A 32 8.18 -5.44 17.65
C SER A 32 9.11 -6.56 18.11
N LYS A 33 10.34 -6.22 18.51
CA LYS A 33 11.31 -7.16 19.06
C LYS A 33 10.88 -7.71 20.42
N LEU A 34 10.35 -6.88 21.31
CA LEU A 34 9.81 -7.32 22.60
C LEU A 34 8.63 -8.26 22.40
N LEU A 35 7.68 -7.91 21.54
CA LEU A 35 6.52 -8.73 21.21
C LEU A 35 6.94 -10.05 20.55
N ALA A 36 7.87 -10.02 19.61
CA ALA A 36 8.38 -11.21 18.96
C ALA A 36 9.00 -12.19 19.96
N LYS A 37 9.83 -11.67 20.90
CA LYS A 37 10.42 -12.50 21.96
C LYS A 37 9.37 -13.06 22.93
N SER A 38 8.33 -12.31 23.26
CA SER A 38 7.27 -12.77 24.17
C SER A 38 6.35 -13.81 23.55
N LEU A 39 6.15 -13.75 22.21
CA LEU A 39 5.34 -14.71 21.47
C LEU A 39 6.11 -15.97 21.08
N TYR A 40 7.43 -15.89 21.07
CA TYR A 40 8.28 -17.03 20.75
C TYR A 40 8.36 -17.97 21.95
N THR A 41 7.74 -19.13 21.84
CA THR A 41 7.60 -20.10 22.96
C THR A 41 8.40 -21.39 22.71
N ASP A 42 9.11 -21.52 21.61
CA ASP A 42 9.77 -22.79 21.26
C ASP A 42 11.15 -22.93 21.91
N LYS A 43 11.44 -24.16 22.35
CA LYS A 43 12.61 -24.50 23.16
C LYS A 43 13.74 -25.18 22.38
N ASN A 44 13.66 -25.18 21.05
CA ASN A 44 14.61 -25.92 20.21
C ASN A 44 15.73 -25.01 19.69
N THR A 45 16.97 -25.38 19.97
CA THR A 45 18.27 -24.88 19.46
C THR A 45 18.39 -23.38 19.21
N GLU A 46 19.37 -22.74 19.84
CA GLU A 46 19.60 -21.28 19.83
C GLU A 46 19.69 -20.66 18.42
N GLU A 47 20.22 -21.35 17.44
CA GLU A 47 20.49 -20.80 16.09
C GLU A 47 19.21 -20.70 15.24
N SER A 48 18.30 -21.68 15.30
CA SER A 48 16.99 -21.62 14.63
C SER A 48 16.07 -20.57 15.26
N SER A 49 16.24 -20.29 16.56
CA SER A 49 15.42 -19.33 17.28
C SER A 49 15.63 -17.87 16.84
N TYR A 50 16.83 -17.49 16.40
CA TYR A 50 17.12 -16.12 15.96
C TYR A 50 16.45 -15.77 14.62
N GLU A 51 16.45 -16.70 13.67
CA GLU A 51 15.79 -16.49 12.37
C GLU A 51 14.27 -16.40 12.51
N GLU A 52 13.68 -17.28 13.31
CA GLU A 52 12.23 -17.26 13.55
C GLU A 52 11.76 -16.02 14.31
N ILE A 53 12.52 -15.56 15.29
CA ILE A 53 12.25 -14.29 15.99
C ILE A 53 12.35 -13.10 15.01
N ALA A 54 13.33 -13.08 14.10
CA ALA A 54 13.48 -12.03 13.12
C ALA A 54 12.31 -11.99 12.13
N ILE A 55 11.83 -13.16 11.69
CA ILE A 55 10.63 -13.28 10.83
C ILE A 55 9.39 -12.75 11.57
N LEU A 56 9.21 -13.17 12.81
CA LEU A 56 8.08 -12.75 13.65
C LEU A 56 8.12 -11.23 13.92
N GLN A 57 9.31 -10.70 14.27
CA GLN A 57 9.52 -9.26 14.45
C GLN A 57 9.11 -8.48 13.20
N TYR A 58 9.57 -8.91 12.02
CA TYR A 58 9.20 -8.28 10.75
C TYR A 58 7.69 -8.33 10.47
N GLY A 59 7.04 -9.47 10.78
CA GLY A 59 5.59 -9.59 10.68
C GLY A 59 4.85 -8.58 11.56
N ILE A 60 5.30 -8.40 12.80
CA ILE A 60 4.74 -7.41 13.75
C ILE A 60 4.97 -5.99 13.26
N GLU A 61 6.14 -5.67 12.73
CA GLU A 61 6.41 -4.36 12.13
C GLU A 61 5.47 -4.04 10.96
N CYS A 62 5.21 -5.02 10.08
CA CYS A 62 4.24 -4.88 8.99
C CYS A 62 2.81 -4.62 9.50
N ILE A 63 2.41 -5.30 10.58
CA ILE A 63 1.11 -5.11 11.23
C ILE A 63 1.02 -3.69 11.79
N ILE A 64 1.99 -3.24 12.57
CA ILE A 64 2.02 -1.89 13.15
C ILE A 64 1.94 -0.82 12.06
N ASN A 65 2.74 -0.96 10.99
CA ASN A 65 2.76 -0.04 9.86
C ASN A 65 1.43 0.04 9.10
N THR A 66 0.62 -0.99 9.18
CA THR A 66 -0.70 -1.03 8.53
C THR A 66 -1.78 -0.50 9.44
N PHE A 67 -1.77 -0.90 10.72
CA PHE A 67 -2.84 -0.57 11.67
C PHE A 67 -2.82 0.90 12.12
N ILE A 68 -1.64 1.49 12.33
CA ILE A 68 -1.55 2.90 12.78
C ILE A 68 -2.20 3.86 11.77
N PRO A 69 -1.84 3.85 10.47
CA PRO A 69 -2.51 4.71 9.49
C PRO A 69 -4.01 4.42 9.39
N LEU A 70 -4.38 3.15 9.48
CA LEU A 70 -5.78 2.74 9.39
C LEU A 70 -6.62 3.30 10.54
N ILE A 71 -6.09 3.30 11.78
CA ILE A 71 -6.73 3.92 12.93
C ILE A 71 -6.88 5.44 12.74
N ILE A 72 -5.83 6.11 12.26
CA ILE A 72 -5.85 7.56 12.00
C ILE A 72 -6.93 7.89 10.96
N ILE A 73 -6.98 7.15 9.85
CA ILE A 73 -7.96 7.34 8.78
C ILE A 73 -9.37 7.05 9.29
N PHE A 74 -9.54 5.99 10.10
CA PHE A 74 -10.82 5.63 10.71
C PHE A 74 -11.35 6.73 11.63
N ILE A 75 -10.51 7.27 12.51
CA ILE A 75 -10.87 8.39 13.41
C ILE A 75 -11.31 9.59 12.58
N TYR A 76 -10.55 9.96 11.55
CA TYR A 76 -10.91 11.07 10.68
C TYR A 76 -12.25 10.83 9.95
N ALA A 77 -12.45 9.62 9.39
CA ALA A 77 -13.68 9.25 8.70
C ALA A 77 -14.90 9.24 9.63
N TYR A 78 -14.70 8.83 10.90
CA TYR A 78 -15.75 8.84 11.92
C TYR A 78 -16.22 10.27 12.21
N PHE A 79 -15.30 11.19 12.51
CA PHE A 79 -15.64 12.60 12.77
C PHE A 79 -16.19 13.33 11.54
N SER A 80 -15.79 12.91 10.34
CA SER A 80 -16.31 13.46 9.09
C SER A 80 -17.63 12.83 8.63
N HIS A 81 -18.21 11.89 9.38
CA HIS A 81 -19.40 11.11 9.02
C HIS A 81 -19.28 10.40 7.65
N ARG A 82 -18.08 9.93 7.31
CA ARG A 82 -17.74 9.30 6.03
C ARG A 82 -17.23 7.86 6.17
N LEU A 83 -17.66 7.14 7.22
CA LEU A 83 -17.23 5.75 7.43
C LEU A 83 -17.55 4.82 6.26
N PRO A 84 -18.76 4.80 5.67
CA PRO A 84 -19.04 3.93 4.54
C PRO A 84 -18.15 4.23 3.32
N ASP A 85 -17.94 5.52 3.04
CA ASP A 85 -17.05 5.98 1.97
C ASP A 85 -15.61 5.49 2.17
N MET A 86 -15.11 5.59 3.40
CA MET A 86 -13.77 5.12 3.78
C MET A 86 -13.61 3.61 3.56
N PHE A 87 -14.60 2.79 3.93
CA PHE A 87 -14.52 1.34 3.72
C PHE A 87 -14.49 0.96 2.25
N ILE A 88 -15.30 1.60 1.40
CA ILE A 88 -15.33 1.35 -0.05
C ILE A 88 -14.01 1.80 -0.69
N TRP A 89 -13.50 2.98 -0.28
CA TRP A 89 -12.19 3.46 -0.71
C TRP A 89 -11.08 2.50 -0.32
N LEU A 90 -11.04 2.07 0.95
CA LEU A 90 -10.01 1.16 1.46
C LEU A 90 -10.03 -0.17 0.71
N PHE A 91 -11.21 -0.71 0.47
CA PHE A 91 -11.40 -1.95 -0.28
C PHE A 91 -10.83 -1.84 -1.70
N SER A 92 -11.21 -0.81 -2.46
CA SER A 92 -10.74 -0.62 -3.83
C SER A 92 -9.23 -0.33 -3.87
N PHE A 93 -8.74 0.51 -2.96
CA PHE A 93 -7.34 0.86 -2.83
C PHE A 93 -6.46 -0.35 -2.53
N LEU A 94 -6.81 -1.14 -1.50
CA LEU A 94 -6.02 -2.31 -1.09
C LEU A 94 -6.05 -3.40 -2.15
N LEU A 95 -7.21 -3.68 -2.75
CA LEU A 95 -7.31 -4.70 -3.79
C LEU A 95 -6.42 -4.36 -4.99
N LEU A 96 -6.51 -3.15 -5.52
CA LEU A 96 -5.65 -2.75 -6.63
C LEU A 96 -4.18 -2.79 -6.25
N ARG A 97 -3.81 -2.18 -5.12
CA ARG A 97 -2.42 -2.11 -4.68
C ARG A 97 -1.76 -3.48 -4.54
N ASN A 98 -2.53 -4.50 -4.14
CA ASN A 98 -2.01 -5.87 -4.01
C ASN A 98 -1.59 -6.49 -5.36
N PHE A 99 -2.22 -6.06 -6.46
CA PHE A 99 -1.96 -6.64 -7.78
C PHE A 99 -1.10 -5.76 -8.68
N ILE A 100 -1.24 -4.42 -8.58
CA ILE A 100 -0.43 -3.51 -9.41
C ILE A 100 0.91 -3.16 -8.77
N GLY A 101 1.05 -3.37 -7.46
CA GLY A 101 2.15 -2.85 -6.67
C GLY A 101 1.94 -1.40 -6.24
N GLY A 102 2.96 -0.78 -5.68
CA GLY A 102 2.91 0.63 -5.27
C GLY A 102 4.07 1.02 -4.40
N TYR A 103 4.24 2.31 -4.22
CA TYR A 103 5.35 2.87 -3.45
C TYR A 103 5.37 2.37 -2.01
N HIS A 104 6.54 1.93 -1.59
CA HIS A 104 6.86 1.63 -0.20
C HIS A 104 7.98 2.55 0.28
N ALA A 105 7.70 3.32 1.33
CA ALA A 105 8.70 4.18 1.93
C ALA A 105 9.84 3.36 2.56
N SER A 106 11.05 3.90 2.53
CA SER A 106 12.25 3.25 3.07
C SER A 106 12.28 3.16 4.60
N SER A 107 11.39 3.89 5.30
CA SER A 107 11.27 3.84 6.77
C SER A 107 9.83 3.68 7.22
N HIS A 108 9.62 3.03 8.37
CA HIS A 108 8.31 2.77 8.97
C HIS A 108 7.50 4.06 9.18
N ILE A 109 8.12 5.10 9.73
CA ILE A 109 7.46 6.38 10.00
C ILE A 109 7.02 7.07 8.72
N ARG A 110 7.86 7.08 7.68
CA ARG A 110 7.50 7.66 6.38
C ARG A 110 6.33 6.91 5.75
N CYS A 111 6.28 5.58 5.91
CA CYS A 111 5.19 4.76 5.43
C CYS A 111 3.88 5.12 6.15
N ILE A 112 3.91 5.24 7.49
CA ILE A 112 2.75 5.61 8.31
C ILE A 112 2.22 7.00 7.92
N ILE A 113 3.11 7.99 7.85
CA ILE A 113 2.76 9.38 7.51
C ILE A 113 2.15 9.43 6.10
N LEU A 114 2.81 8.84 5.11
CA LEU A 114 2.34 8.86 3.73
C LEU A 114 0.98 8.17 3.58
N SER A 115 0.81 7.00 4.19
CA SER A 115 -0.46 6.27 4.14
C SER A 115 -1.60 7.04 4.82
N SER A 116 -1.31 7.69 5.96
CA SER A 116 -2.28 8.53 6.66
C SER A 116 -2.68 9.75 5.82
N ILE A 117 -1.71 10.42 5.20
CA ILE A 117 -1.97 11.58 4.33
C ILE A 117 -2.81 11.17 3.12
N VAL A 118 -2.45 10.09 2.45
CA VAL A 118 -3.20 9.58 1.28
C VAL A 118 -4.64 9.26 1.67
N GLY A 119 -4.85 8.60 2.82
CA GLY A 119 -6.20 8.26 3.29
C GLY A 119 -7.04 9.48 3.65
N ILE A 120 -6.51 10.41 4.44
CA ILE A 120 -7.20 11.65 4.84
C ILE A 120 -7.51 12.51 3.60
N LEU A 121 -6.52 12.70 2.71
CA LEU A 121 -6.71 13.48 1.49
C LEU A 121 -7.76 12.85 0.58
N SER A 122 -7.81 11.52 0.50
CA SER A 122 -8.84 10.81 -0.26
C SER A 122 -10.23 11.09 0.30
N ILE A 123 -10.42 11.06 1.62
CA ILE A 123 -11.73 11.38 2.24
C ILE A 123 -12.12 12.84 1.98
N ILE A 124 -11.18 13.77 2.08
CA ILE A 124 -11.43 15.19 1.76
C ILE A 124 -11.85 15.33 0.29
N LEU A 125 -11.13 14.71 -0.64
CA LEU A 125 -11.46 14.77 -2.07
C LEU A 125 -12.87 14.21 -2.37
N MET A 126 -13.31 13.19 -1.64
CA MET A 126 -14.69 12.65 -1.81
C MET A 126 -15.77 13.68 -1.52
N THR A 127 -15.51 14.69 -0.68
CA THR A 127 -16.49 15.75 -0.38
C THR A 127 -16.59 16.79 -1.51
N HIS A 128 -15.53 16.94 -2.29
CA HIS A 128 -15.44 17.96 -3.35
C HIS A 128 -15.76 17.44 -4.74
N ILE A 129 -15.76 16.11 -4.94
CA ILE A 129 -16.07 15.53 -6.25
C ILE A 129 -17.58 15.47 -6.47
N SER A 130 -18.07 16.29 -7.37
CA SER A 130 -19.47 16.28 -7.84
C SER A 130 -19.68 15.26 -8.97
N SER A 131 -20.95 14.94 -9.28
CA SER A 131 -21.32 14.16 -10.47
C SER A 131 -21.10 14.93 -11.77
N GLU A 132 -20.92 16.24 -11.69
CA GLU A 132 -20.57 17.05 -12.84
C GLU A 132 -19.25 16.56 -13.45
N GLN A 133 -19.14 16.64 -14.76
CA GLN A 133 -17.96 16.18 -15.49
C GLN A 133 -17.63 14.69 -15.31
N PHE A 134 -18.65 13.84 -15.06
CA PHE A 134 -18.47 12.40 -14.90
C PHE A 134 -17.72 11.77 -16.10
N ILE A 135 -18.00 12.23 -17.31
CA ILE A 135 -17.34 11.78 -18.54
C ILE A 135 -15.82 11.97 -18.47
N PHE A 136 -15.33 13.13 -18.00
CA PHE A 136 -13.89 13.36 -17.84
C PHE A 136 -13.26 12.43 -16.81
N LYS A 137 -13.98 12.08 -15.73
CA LYS A 137 -13.52 11.14 -14.70
C LYS A 137 -13.39 9.72 -15.26
N ILE A 138 -14.34 9.28 -16.09
CA ILE A 138 -14.24 8.00 -16.79
C ILE A 138 -13.09 8.00 -17.79
N ILE A 139 -12.93 9.06 -18.59
CA ILE A 139 -11.79 9.18 -19.51
C ILE A 139 -10.47 9.09 -18.75
N LEU A 140 -10.34 9.75 -17.60
CA LEU A 140 -9.13 9.67 -16.78
C LEU A 140 -8.85 8.23 -16.37
N ILE A 141 -9.83 7.50 -15.82
CA ILE A 141 -9.64 6.08 -15.45
C ILE A 141 -9.24 5.23 -16.65
N LEU A 142 -9.83 5.45 -17.82
CA LEU A 142 -9.46 4.72 -19.03
C LEU A 142 -8.02 5.01 -19.45
N VAL A 143 -7.57 6.26 -19.36
CA VAL A 143 -6.16 6.62 -19.61
C VAL A 143 -5.22 5.93 -18.60
N LEU A 144 -5.58 5.91 -17.31
CA LEU A 144 -4.81 5.21 -16.28
C LEU A 144 -4.76 3.71 -16.56
N PHE A 145 -5.87 3.12 -17.00
CA PHE A 145 -5.92 1.70 -17.37
C PHE A 145 -5.03 1.37 -18.58
N VAL A 146 -5.06 2.19 -19.63
CA VAL A 146 -4.15 2.05 -20.80
C VAL A 146 -2.68 2.20 -20.36
N GLY A 147 -2.38 3.15 -19.47
CA GLY A 147 -1.06 3.31 -18.90
C GLY A 147 -0.59 2.06 -18.13
N PHE A 148 -1.47 1.43 -17.36
CA PHE A 148 -1.17 0.16 -16.70
C PHE A 148 -0.92 -0.99 -17.69
N LEU A 149 -1.70 -1.06 -18.77
CA LEU A 149 -1.50 -2.08 -19.82
C LEU A 149 -0.13 -1.96 -20.48
N SER A 150 0.39 -0.75 -20.60
CA SER A 150 1.70 -0.48 -21.21
C SER A 150 2.87 -0.80 -20.28
N ILE A 151 2.75 -0.54 -18.98
CA ILE A 151 3.82 -0.71 -18.00
C ILE A 151 3.80 -2.12 -17.38
N GLY A 152 2.61 -2.64 -17.05
CA GLY A 152 2.44 -3.90 -16.31
C GLY A 152 2.57 -3.76 -14.77
N PRO A 153 2.40 -4.84 -14.01
CA PRO A 153 2.53 -4.83 -12.56
C PRO A 153 3.98 -4.67 -12.11
N ILE A 154 4.20 -3.90 -11.05
CA ILE A 154 5.53 -3.73 -10.46
C ILE A 154 5.73 -4.81 -9.40
N LEU A 155 6.39 -5.90 -9.75
CA LEU A 155 6.73 -6.99 -8.85
C LEU A 155 8.05 -6.71 -8.12
N GLN A 156 8.18 -7.20 -6.90
CA GLN A 156 9.39 -7.03 -6.08
C GLN A 156 10.46 -8.09 -6.35
N ASN A 157 10.08 -9.24 -6.88
CA ASN A 157 11.01 -10.32 -7.23
C ASN A 157 10.92 -10.62 -8.72
N GLU A 158 12.07 -10.83 -9.35
CA GLU A 158 12.22 -11.29 -10.74
C GLU A 158 11.80 -12.77 -10.92
N SER A 159 10.85 -13.26 -10.16
CA SER A 159 10.45 -14.65 -10.16
C SER A 159 9.43 -14.93 -11.25
N HIS A 160 9.89 -15.69 -12.23
CA HIS A 160 9.12 -16.41 -13.26
C HIS A 160 8.05 -15.62 -14.05
N ASN A 161 8.30 -15.41 -15.32
CA ASN A 161 7.38 -14.84 -16.34
C ASN A 161 5.94 -15.35 -16.25
N TYR A 162 5.73 -16.59 -15.77
CA TYR A 162 4.39 -17.17 -15.58
C TYR A 162 3.61 -16.49 -14.44
N MET A 163 4.27 -16.21 -13.32
CA MET A 163 3.65 -15.57 -12.16
C MET A 163 3.26 -14.12 -12.48
N GLU A 164 4.13 -13.39 -13.17
CA GLU A 164 3.86 -12.02 -13.62
C GLU A 164 2.64 -11.96 -14.55
N LYS A 165 2.55 -12.84 -15.54
CA LYS A 165 1.42 -12.92 -16.46
C LYS A 165 0.09 -13.17 -15.73
N LYS A 166 0.09 -14.06 -14.73
CA LYS A 166 -1.09 -14.37 -13.92
C LYS A 166 -1.53 -13.19 -13.04
N ILE A 167 -0.58 -12.48 -12.43
CA ILE A 167 -0.84 -11.27 -11.62
C ILE A 167 -1.38 -10.16 -12.52
N ARG A 168 -0.77 -9.95 -13.69
CA ARG A 168 -1.24 -8.97 -14.68
C ARG A 168 -2.67 -9.23 -15.13
N GLN A 169 -3.03 -10.47 -15.41
CA GLN A 169 -4.41 -10.84 -15.77
C GLN A 169 -5.40 -10.51 -14.65
N LYS A 170 -5.06 -10.85 -13.39
CA LYS A 170 -5.90 -10.51 -12.23
C LYS A 170 -6.06 -9.00 -12.05
N ALA A 171 -4.99 -8.23 -12.22
CA ALA A 171 -5.04 -6.78 -12.14
C ALA A 171 -5.94 -6.17 -13.24
N ILE A 172 -5.85 -6.68 -14.48
CA ILE A 172 -6.72 -6.26 -15.58
C ILE A 172 -8.19 -6.54 -15.26
N CYS A 173 -8.51 -7.75 -14.79
CA CYS A 173 -9.88 -8.09 -14.38
C CYS A 173 -10.40 -7.17 -13.27
N LEU A 174 -9.58 -6.83 -12.28
CA LEU A 174 -9.94 -5.90 -11.22
C LEU A 174 -10.20 -4.49 -11.72
N PHE A 175 -9.35 -3.96 -12.61
CA PHE A 175 -9.58 -2.65 -13.22
C PHE A 175 -10.90 -2.61 -13.98
N ILE A 176 -11.17 -3.61 -14.80
CA ILE A 176 -12.43 -3.70 -15.54
C ILE A 176 -13.62 -3.79 -14.59
N SER A 177 -13.52 -4.58 -13.53
CA SER A 177 -14.58 -4.71 -12.51
C SER A 177 -14.84 -3.39 -11.80
N PHE A 178 -13.80 -2.62 -11.48
CA PHE A 178 -13.97 -1.30 -10.84
C PHE A 178 -14.55 -0.27 -11.79
N ILE A 179 -14.15 -0.24 -13.06
CA ILE A 179 -14.75 0.63 -14.06
C ILE A 179 -16.25 0.31 -14.22
N ALA A 180 -16.59 -0.97 -14.34
CA ALA A 180 -17.98 -1.42 -14.40
C ALA A 180 -18.76 -1.06 -13.13
N GLY A 181 -18.16 -1.24 -11.95
CA GLY A 181 -18.74 -0.87 -10.66
C GLY A 181 -19.00 0.64 -10.54
N ILE A 182 -18.05 1.47 -10.95
CA ILE A 182 -18.20 2.93 -10.96
C ILE A 182 -19.37 3.34 -11.89
N LEU A 183 -19.43 2.77 -13.10
CA LEU A 183 -20.52 3.03 -14.05
C LEU A 183 -21.87 2.60 -13.48
N LEU A 184 -21.94 1.40 -12.91
CA LEU A 184 -23.18 0.86 -12.33
C LEU A 184 -23.67 1.72 -11.16
N LEU A 185 -22.81 2.07 -10.21
CA LEU A 185 -23.16 2.90 -9.06
C LEU A 185 -23.59 4.31 -9.51
N TYR A 186 -22.93 4.87 -10.54
CA TYR A 186 -23.33 6.16 -11.08
C TYR A 186 -24.71 6.11 -11.74
N LEU A 187 -25.00 5.08 -12.55
CA LEU A 187 -26.31 4.88 -13.20
C LEU A 187 -27.43 4.68 -12.17
N LEU A 188 -27.13 3.98 -11.07
CA LEU A 188 -28.07 3.79 -9.96
C LEU A 188 -28.20 5.05 -9.07
N LYS A 189 -27.47 6.13 -9.36
CA LYS A 189 -27.41 7.36 -8.56
C LYS A 189 -26.95 7.14 -7.12
N ILE A 190 -26.17 6.09 -6.88
CA ILE A 190 -25.60 5.75 -5.57
C ILE A 190 -24.30 6.53 -5.41
N HIS A 191 -24.20 7.35 -4.38
CA HIS A 191 -23.05 8.24 -4.10
C HIS A 191 -21.68 7.52 -4.04
N TYR A 192 -21.64 6.27 -3.63
CA TYR A 192 -20.41 5.50 -3.38
C TYR A 192 -19.51 5.26 -4.61
N TRP A 193 -19.97 5.58 -5.84
CA TRP A 193 -19.10 5.56 -7.01
C TRP A 193 -17.88 6.48 -6.86
N VAL A 194 -18.02 7.59 -6.11
CA VAL A 194 -16.92 8.53 -5.85
C VAL A 194 -15.82 7.86 -5.01
N SER A 195 -16.20 7.11 -3.98
CA SER A 195 -15.26 6.40 -3.10
C SER A 195 -14.49 5.34 -3.85
N LEU A 196 -15.18 4.57 -4.72
CA LEU A 196 -14.57 3.57 -5.57
C LEU A 196 -13.60 4.21 -6.60
N TYR A 197 -14.01 5.33 -7.18
CA TYR A 197 -13.20 6.13 -8.12
C TYR A 197 -11.91 6.62 -7.46
N ILE A 198 -12.00 7.30 -6.30
CA ILE A 198 -10.82 7.84 -5.60
C ILE A 198 -9.90 6.71 -5.13
N GLY A 199 -10.44 5.57 -4.67
CA GLY A 199 -9.64 4.42 -4.29
C GLY A 199 -8.82 3.87 -5.47
N THR A 200 -9.43 3.80 -6.64
CA THR A 200 -8.74 3.39 -7.88
C THR A 200 -7.65 4.37 -8.28
N VAL A 201 -7.95 5.67 -8.27
CA VAL A 201 -7.00 6.73 -8.65
C VAL A 201 -5.84 6.81 -7.66
N SER A 202 -6.10 6.77 -6.35
CA SER A 202 -5.05 6.85 -5.33
C SER A 202 -4.09 5.64 -5.36
N ALA A 203 -4.61 4.44 -5.61
CA ALA A 203 -3.77 3.25 -5.81
C ALA A 203 -2.85 3.41 -7.02
N TYR A 204 -3.41 3.93 -8.13
CA TYR A 204 -2.65 4.16 -9.35
C TYR A 204 -1.60 5.26 -9.21
N VAL A 205 -1.88 6.34 -8.49
CA VAL A 205 -0.90 7.40 -8.22
C VAL A 205 0.33 6.83 -7.50
N LEU A 206 0.13 6.01 -6.46
CA LEU A 206 1.25 5.37 -5.76
C LEU A 206 2.01 4.37 -6.63
N TYR A 207 1.33 3.69 -7.56
CA TYR A 207 1.96 2.82 -8.55
C TYR A 207 2.86 3.61 -9.51
N ILE A 208 2.40 4.73 -10.05
CA ILE A 208 3.19 5.59 -10.93
C ILE A 208 4.42 6.18 -10.21
N ILE A 209 4.26 6.60 -8.97
CA ILE A 209 5.39 7.10 -8.15
C ILE A 209 6.47 6.02 -8.03
N GLU A 210 6.09 4.78 -7.72
CA GLU A 210 7.04 3.66 -7.62
C GLU A 210 7.72 3.37 -8.97
N TYR A 211 6.97 3.41 -10.07
CA TYR A 211 7.52 3.21 -11.41
C TYR A 211 8.61 4.23 -11.73
N PHE A 212 8.35 5.51 -11.50
CA PHE A 212 9.35 6.56 -11.75
C PHE A 212 10.57 6.45 -10.85
N ILE A 213 10.39 6.14 -9.57
CA ILE A 213 11.51 5.95 -8.63
C ILE A 213 12.41 4.79 -9.09
N ARG A 214 11.83 3.66 -9.51
CA ARG A 214 12.62 2.53 -10.03
C ARG A 214 13.35 2.87 -11.31
N LYS A 215 12.66 3.54 -12.23
CA LYS A 215 13.25 3.98 -13.49
C LYS A 215 14.44 4.94 -13.27
N TYR A 216 14.29 5.88 -12.34
CA TYR A 216 15.36 6.81 -11.97
C TYR A 216 16.58 6.07 -11.40
N LYS A 217 16.36 5.15 -10.45
CA LYS A 217 17.45 4.35 -9.86
C LYS A 217 18.17 3.47 -10.89
N ALA A 218 17.44 2.93 -11.86
CA ALA A 218 18.04 2.12 -12.93
C ALA A 218 18.85 2.97 -13.94
N SER A 219 18.66 4.28 -13.99
CA SER A 219 19.46 5.17 -14.85
C SER A 219 20.74 5.68 -14.17
N GLU A 220 20.89 5.48 -12.85
CA GLU A 220 22.07 5.87 -12.07
C GLU A 220 23.03 4.69 -11.83
N SER A 221 22.62 3.45 -12.11
CA SER A 221 23.42 2.22 -12.01
C SER A 221 24.04 1.84 -13.35
#